data_09ead8094798eb4b7c628b84a602b863
#
_entry.id   09ead8094798eb4b7c628b84a602b863
#
_cell.length_a   1.000
_cell.length_b   1.000
_cell.length_c   1.000
_cell.angle_alpha   90.00
_cell.angle_beta   90.00
_cell.angle_gamma   90.00
#
_symmetry.space_group_name_H-M   'P 1'
#
loop_
_entity.id
_entity.type
_entity.pdbx_description
1 polymer ?
#
loop_
_entity_poly.entity_id
_entity_poly.type
_entity_poly.pdbx_seq_one_letter_code
_entity_poly.pdbx_strand_id
1 'polypeptide(L)'
;MKTARSASPQTEEDLPLILDKLYFERGWDFRDYKATSLKRMLLKRLSALNVPTYKDYLDILEKDPEEYNELFSCLMVKVSEFFREPEAFSYLHGELPRLTLSGQGLKAWCAACATGEEAYSLAMLFTESLSPESLQKTKVYATDICPGALDSARKAVYRDESLVNVSPAMKEKYFFPHGHAHKVKYSIRNLVRFGCHDLVKDWPLAKVDVLFCRNLFIYFNKPLQDEVFKKLDSALKKGGVLALGKAEVLPQPFSSSYSRLGPGANIYRKTG
;
A
#
# COMPACT_ATOMS: atom_id res chain seq x y z
N MET A 1 -15.57 32.76 -35.35
CA MET A 1 -14.82 31.50 -35.50
C MET A 1 -13.56 31.59 -34.67
N LYS A 2 -13.55 30.94 -33.48
CA LYS A 2 -12.34 30.80 -32.66
C LYS A 2 -11.66 29.52 -33.11
N THR A 3 -10.50 29.64 -33.73
CA THR A 3 -9.63 28.52 -34.10
C THR A 3 -9.21 27.77 -32.84
N ALA A 4 -9.64 26.52 -32.74
CA ALA A 4 -9.12 25.59 -31.75
C ALA A 4 -7.60 25.45 -32.01
N ARG A 5 -6.76 25.89 -31.06
CA ARG A 5 -5.34 25.56 -31.06
C ARG A 5 -5.24 24.04 -30.87
N SER A 6 -4.74 23.36 -31.89
CA SER A 6 -4.34 21.97 -31.78
C SER A 6 -3.29 21.87 -30.66
N ALA A 7 -3.62 21.18 -29.58
CA ALA A 7 -2.65 20.86 -28.57
C ALA A 7 -1.50 20.08 -29.23
N SER A 8 -0.29 20.60 -29.11
CA SER A 8 0.93 19.88 -29.50
C SER A 8 0.99 18.57 -28.72
N PRO A 9 1.40 17.44 -29.33
CA PRO A 9 1.52 16.19 -28.57
C PRO A 9 2.45 16.44 -27.40
N GLN A 10 2.02 16.01 -26.20
CA GLN A 10 2.84 16.03 -24.99
C GLN A 10 4.10 15.22 -25.30
N THR A 11 5.25 15.88 -25.35
CA THR A 11 6.51 15.22 -25.68
C THR A 11 6.96 14.38 -24.50
N GLU A 12 7.55 13.22 -24.79
CA GLU A 12 8.14 12.34 -23.74
C GLU A 12 9.18 13.07 -22.89
N GLU A 13 9.74 14.15 -23.41
CA GLU A 13 10.75 15.00 -22.81
C GLU A 13 10.26 15.83 -21.61
N ASP A 14 8.96 16.07 -21.46
CA ASP A 14 8.42 16.96 -20.42
C ASP A 14 8.19 16.25 -19.07
N LEU A 15 8.02 14.92 -19.04
CA LEU A 15 7.85 14.18 -17.79
C LEU A 15 9.05 14.28 -16.84
N PRO A 16 10.30 14.11 -17.31
CA PRO A 16 11.48 14.27 -16.45
C PRO A 16 11.54 15.62 -15.75
N LEU A 17 11.13 16.71 -16.39
CA LEU A 17 11.13 18.05 -15.80
C LEU A 17 10.21 18.16 -14.59
N ILE A 18 9.02 17.55 -14.66
CA ILE A 18 8.09 17.50 -13.52
C ILE A 18 8.71 16.65 -12.39
N LEU A 19 9.29 15.49 -12.72
CA LEU A 19 9.87 14.60 -11.71
C LEU A 19 11.09 15.23 -11.02
N ASP A 20 11.94 15.91 -11.78
CA ASP A 20 13.08 16.66 -11.22
C ASP A 20 12.58 17.80 -10.33
N LYS A 21 11.55 18.55 -10.74
CA LYS A 21 10.96 19.60 -9.91
C LYS A 21 10.41 19.05 -8.59
N LEU A 22 9.70 17.90 -8.62
CA LEU A 22 9.23 17.23 -7.40
C LEU A 22 10.38 16.81 -6.50
N TYR A 23 11.46 16.31 -7.07
CA TYR A 23 12.65 15.92 -6.31
C TYR A 23 13.34 17.12 -5.66
N PHE A 24 13.63 18.18 -6.42
CA PHE A 24 14.36 19.33 -5.91
C PHE A 24 13.55 20.19 -4.93
N GLU A 25 12.24 20.36 -5.18
CA GLU A 25 11.41 21.23 -4.36
C GLU A 25 10.84 20.52 -3.12
N ARG A 26 10.60 19.22 -3.19
CA ARG A 26 9.91 18.45 -2.14
C ARG A 26 10.68 17.21 -1.67
N GLY A 27 11.77 16.86 -2.31
CA GLY A 27 12.53 15.64 -2.02
C GLY A 27 11.80 14.35 -2.41
N TRP A 28 10.75 14.44 -3.21
CA TRP A 28 10.00 13.26 -3.66
C TRP A 28 10.61 12.68 -4.91
N ASP A 29 11.20 11.49 -4.79
CA ASP A 29 11.88 10.83 -5.89
C ASP A 29 11.00 9.77 -6.56
N PHE A 30 10.51 10.09 -7.75
CA PHE A 30 9.72 9.21 -8.60
C PHE A 30 10.47 8.76 -9.86
N ARG A 31 11.76 9.07 -10.00
CA ARG A 31 12.52 8.81 -11.22
C ARG A 31 12.68 7.32 -11.51
N ASP A 32 12.65 6.48 -10.49
CA ASP A 32 12.69 5.02 -10.58
C ASP A 32 11.31 4.36 -10.60
N TYR A 33 10.25 5.17 -10.72
CA TYR A 33 8.91 4.66 -10.98
C TYR A 33 8.69 4.45 -12.48
N LYS A 34 7.80 3.53 -12.85
CA LYS A 34 7.45 3.28 -14.25
C LYS A 34 6.83 4.52 -14.88
N ALA A 35 7.47 5.05 -15.92
CA ALA A 35 7.02 6.25 -16.63
C ALA A 35 5.57 6.14 -17.14
N THR A 36 5.14 4.95 -17.59
CA THR A 36 3.77 4.69 -18.06
C THR A 36 2.72 4.90 -16.95
N SER A 37 3.04 4.54 -15.70
CA SER A 37 2.16 4.75 -14.55
C SER A 37 2.09 6.23 -14.17
N LEU A 38 3.24 6.89 -14.09
CA LEU A 38 3.32 8.31 -13.76
C LEU A 38 2.60 9.18 -14.82
N LYS A 39 2.84 8.92 -16.12
CA LYS A 39 2.14 9.61 -17.20
C LYS A 39 0.61 9.53 -17.04
N ARG A 40 0.08 8.33 -16.80
CA ARG A 40 -1.36 8.15 -16.63
C ARG A 40 -1.92 8.97 -15.46
N MET A 41 -1.19 9.01 -14.33
CA MET A 41 -1.62 9.76 -13.13
C MET A 41 -1.53 11.27 -13.36
N LEU A 42 -0.44 11.76 -13.97
CA LEU A 42 -0.27 13.14 -14.34
C LEU A 42 -1.36 13.60 -15.33
N LEU A 43 -1.62 12.83 -16.38
CA LEU A 43 -2.69 13.15 -17.35
C LEU A 43 -4.06 13.28 -16.66
N LYS A 44 -4.34 12.43 -15.69
CA LYS A 44 -5.56 12.53 -14.88
C LYS A 44 -5.61 13.85 -14.10
N ARG A 45 -4.48 14.32 -13.53
CA ARG A 45 -4.42 15.60 -12.82
C ARG A 45 -4.57 16.78 -13.75
N LEU A 46 -3.85 16.79 -14.87
CA LEU A 46 -3.97 17.83 -15.89
C LEU A 46 -5.42 17.95 -16.40
N SER A 47 -6.06 16.83 -16.67
CA SER A 47 -7.47 16.78 -17.08
C SER A 47 -8.41 17.38 -16.02
N ALA A 48 -8.19 17.07 -14.74
CA ALA A 48 -9.00 17.62 -13.65
C ALA A 48 -8.88 19.14 -13.51
N LEU A 49 -7.71 19.70 -13.88
CA LEU A 49 -7.45 21.14 -13.87
C LEU A 49 -7.74 21.83 -15.22
N ASN A 50 -8.14 21.06 -16.25
CA ASN A 50 -8.28 21.55 -17.64
C ASN A 50 -6.98 22.17 -18.19
N VAL A 51 -5.83 21.61 -17.84
CA VAL A 51 -4.50 22.06 -18.28
C VAL A 51 -4.05 21.24 -19.48
N PRO A 52 -3.69 21.84 -20.63
CA PRO A 52 -3.44 21.10 -21.86
C PRO A 52 -2.04 20.46 -21.94
N THR A 53 -1.04 21.05 -21.28
CA THR A 53 0.36 20.59 -21.40
C THR A 53 1.08 20.46 -20.05
N TYR A 54 2.14 19.67 -20.01
CA TYR A 54 3.02 19.59 -18.85
C TYR A 54 3.71 20.93 -18.53
N LYS A 55 4.02 21.72 -19.55
CA LYS A 55 4.62 23.05 -19.38
C LYS A 55 3.67 24.01 -18.65
N ASP A 56 2.40 24.06 -19.07
CA ASP A 56 1.39 24.87 -18.38
C ASP A 56 1.19 24.38 -16.93
N TYR A 57 1.34 23.08 -16.71
CA TYR A 57 1.25 22.51 -15.36
C TYR A 57 2.45 22.88 -14.47
N LEU A 58 3.67 22.95 -15.01
CA LEU A 58 4.83 23.45 -14.29
C LEU A 58 4.62 24.89 -13.83
N ASP A 59 4.00 25.75 -14.64
CA ASP A 59 3.66 27.12 -14.28
C ASP A 59 2.65 27.18 -13.10
N ILE A 60 1.74 26.20 -13.02
CA ILE A 60 0.82 26.09 -11.87
C ILE A 60 1.58 25.69 -10.61
N LEU A 61 2.45 24.66 -10.68
CA LEU A 61 3.26 24.22 -9.56
C LEU A 61 4.15 25.33 -9.00
N GLU A 62 4.59 26.29 -9.84
CA GLU A 62 5.38 27.44 -9.39
C GLU A 62 4.54 28.50 -8.65
N LYS A 63 3.28 28.66 -9.04
CA LYS A 63 2.39 29.69 -8.50
C LYS A 63 1.58 29.23 -7.30
N ASP A 64 1.33 27.92 -7.20
CA ASP A 64 0.51 27.32 -6.15
C ASP A 64 1.27 26.20 -5.41
N PRO A 65 1.88 26.49 -4.25
CA PRO A 65 2.56 25.46 -3.46
C PRO A 65 1.65 24.34 -2.94
N GLU A 66 0.34 24.56 -2.82
CA GLU A 66 -0.61 23.52 -2.40
C GLU A 66 -0.84 22.48 -3.48
N GLU A 67 -0.67 22.86 -4.76
CA GLU A 67 -0.79 21.93 -5.88
C GLU A 67 0.18 20.73 -5.79
N TYR A 68 1.34 20.91 -5.17
CA TYR A 68 2.25 19.79 -4.91
C TYR A 68 1.58 18.70 -4.06
N ASN A 69 0.81 19.07 -3.04
CA ASN A 69 0.11 18.09 -2.18
C ASN A 69 -0.97 17.34 -2.94
N GLU A 70 -1.68 18.04 -3.82
CA GLU A 70 -2.68 17.45 -4.70
C GLU A 70 -2.05 16.52 -5.73
N LEU A 71 -0.94 16.94 -6.36
CA LEU A 71 -0.18 16.11 -7.27
C LEU A 71 0.34 14.84 -6.58
N PHE A 72 0.98 14.99 -5.42
CA PHE A 72 1.44 13.86 -4.62
C PHE A 72 0.29 12.89 -4.32
N SER A 73 -0.85 13.43 -3.90
CA SER A 73 -2.06 12.65 -3.64
C SER A 73 -2.58 11.91 -4.88
N CYS A 74 -2.41 12.48 -6.06
CA CYS A 74 -2.79 11.88 -7.33
C CYS A 74 -1.80 10.79 -7.77
N LEU A 75 -0.50 11.00 -7.54
CA LEU A 75 0.55 10.03 -7.84
C LEU A 75 0.49 8.81 -6.91
N MET A 76 -0.01 8.97 -5.69
CA MET A 76 -0.23 7.87 -4.75
C MET A 76 -1.58 7.19 -5.04
N VAL A 77 -1.53 5.98 -5.56
CA VAL A 77 -2.74 5.19 -5.81
C VAL A 77 -3.31 4.70 -4.48
N LYS A 78 -4.49 5.19 -4.12
CA LYS A 78 -5.15 4.91 -2.83
C LYS A 78 -6.26 3.85 -2.94
N VAL A 79 -6.29 3.07 -4.03
CA VAL A 79 -7.34 2.06 -4.22
C VAL A 79 -7.00 0.83 -3.41
N SER A 80 -7.77 0.60 -2.36
CA SER A 80 -7.69 -0.57 -1.50
C SER A 80 -9.09 -1.06 -1.15
N GLU A 81 -9.23 -2.31 -0.76
CA GLU A 81 -10.46 -2.93 -0.27
C GLU A 81 -10.17 -3.93 0.84
N PHE A 82 -11.12 -4.15 1.72
CA PHE A 82 -10.98 -5.18 2.74
C PHE A 82 -10.87 -6.56 2.10
N PHE A 83 -9.96 -7.39 2.61
CA PHE A 83 -9.72 -8.76 2.14
C PHE A 83 -9.49 -8.87 0.63
N ARG A 84 -8.88 -7.87 0.01
CA ARG A 84 -8.50 -7.89 -1.40
C ARG A 84 -7.67 -9.13 -1.72
N GLU A 85 -8.05 -9.87 -2.79
CA GLU A 85 -7.44 -11.15 -3.16
C GLU A 85 -7.48 -12.13 -1.96
N PRO A 86 -8.68 -12.63 -1.59
CA PRO A 86 -8.94 -13.32 -0.32
C PRO A 86 -8.10 -14.59 -0.12
N GLU A 87 -7.58 -15.17 -1.19
CA GLU A 87 -6.73 -16.36 -1.13
C GLU A 87 -5.47 -16.10 -0.28
N ALA A 88 -4.89 -14.91 -0.34
CA ALA A 88 -3.73 -14.57 0.48
C ALA A 88 -4.04 -14.63 1.98
N PHE A 89 -5.22 -14.17 2.39
CA PHE A 89 -5.67 -14.25 3.77
C PHE A 89 -5.99 -15.69 4.20
N SER A 90 -6.56 -16.51 3.29
CA SER A 90 -6.82 -17.93 3.56
C SER A 90 -5.53 -18.72 3.80
N TYR A 91 -4.49 -18.50 3.00
CA TYR A 91 -3.19 -19.14 3.21
C TYR A 91 -2.52 -18.65 4.49
N LEU A 92 -2.59 -17.34 4.78
CA LEU A 92 -2.09 -16.81 6.04
C LEU A 92 -2.80 -17.45 7.23
N HIS A 93 -4.14 -17.59 7.19
CA HIS A 93 -4.91 -18.27 8.22
C HIS A 93 -4.35 -19.67 8.51
N GLY A 94 -4.05 -20.46 7.48
CA GLY A 94 -3.45 -21.78 7.62
C GLY A 94 -2.05 -21.79 8.25
N GLU A 95 -1.30 -20.68 8.15
CA GLU A 95 0.04 -20.53 8.73
C GLU A 95 0.01 -20.05 10.20
N LEU A 96 -1.07 -19.43 10.67
CA LEU A 96 -1.16 -18.84 12.01
C LEU A 96 -0.86 -19.84 13.13
N PRO A 97 -1.35 -21.12 13.12
CA PRO A 97 -1.02 -22.07 14.16
C PRO A 97 0.49 -22.28 14.31
N ARG A 98 1.22 -22.36 13.17
CA ARG A 98 2.68 -22.53 13.17
C ARG A 98 3.40 -21.26 13.69
N LEU A 99 2.93 -20.08 13.29
CA LEU A 99 3.53 -18.81 13.70
C LEU A 99 3.34 -18.51 15.19
N THR A 100 2.33 -19.12 15.84
CA THR A 100 1.97 -18.87 17.24
C THR A 100 2.24 -20.03 18.19
N LEU A 101 2.94 -21.07 17.73
CA LEU A 101 3.25 -22.28 18.54
C LEU A 101 3.88 -21.96 19.89
N SER A 102 4.64 -20.90 20.02
CA SER A 102 5.31 -20.49 21.26
C SER A 102 4.42 -19.65 22.20
N GLY A 103 3.14 -19.44 21.89
CA GLY A 103 2.25 -18.55 22.64
C GLY A 103 2.65 -17.07 22.59
N GLN A 104 3.56 -16.73 21.68
CA GLN A 104 3.96 -15.34 21.43
C GLN A 104 2.94 -14.64 20.52
N GLY A 105 2.82 -13.33 20.69
CA GLY A 105 2.06 -12.51 19.74
C GLY A 105 2.81 -12.32 18.43
N LEU A 106 2.10 -11.89 17.40
CA LEU A 106 2.63 -11.65 16.07
C LEU A 106 2.96 -10.17 15.87
N LYS A 107 4.08 -9.91 15.25
CA LYS A 107 4.41 -8.63 14.65
C LYS A 107 4.12 -8.68 13.15
N ALA A 108 2.99 -8.13 12.73
CA ALA A 108 2.66 -8.00 11.32
C ALA A 108 3.03 -6.61 10.80
N TRP A 109 3.47 -6.52 9.55
CA TRP A 109 3.72 -5.28 8.86
C TRP A 109 2.95 -5.25 7.54
N CYS A 110 2.04 -4.29 7.42
CA CYS A 110 1.38 -3.92 6.18
C CYS A 110 2.12 -2.70 5.61
N ALA A 111 2.99 -2.94 4.65
CA ALA A 111 3.82 -1.92 4.00
C ALA A 111 3.08 -1.36 2.78
N ALA A 112 3.06 -0.03 2.63
CA ALA A 112 2.23 0.71 1.66
C ALA A 112 0.73 0.42 1.86
N CYS A 113 0.25 0.65 3.09
CA CYS A 113 -1.10 0.26 3.54
C CYS A 113 -2.23 1.14 2.98
N ALA A 114 -1.94 2.19 2.24
CA ALA A 114 -2.88 3.17 1.71
C ALA A 114 -3.89 3.65 2.80
N THR A 115 -5.18 3.50 2.56
CA THR A 115 -6.27 3.90 3.46
C THR A 115 -6.60 2.88 4.55
N GLY A 116 -5.79 1.80 4.69
CA GLY A 116 -5.76 0.93 5.86
C GLY A 116 -6.64 -0.31 5.81
N GLU A 117 -7.39 -0.56 4.74
CA GLU A 117 -8.28 -1.71 4.60
C GLU A 117 -7.54 -3.04 4.79
N GLU A 118 -6.34 -3.18 4.20
CA GLU A 118 -5.53 -4.39 4.34
C GLU A 118 -5.05 -4.60 5.77
N ALA A 119 -4.61 -3.54 6.45
CA ALA A 119 -4.16 -3.61 7.83
C ALA A 119 -5.30 -4.01 8.80
N TYR A 120 -6.49 -3.49 8.58
CA TYR A 120 -7.67 -3.88 9.35
C TYR A 120 -8.14 -5.29 9.01
N SER A 121 -8.01 -5.74 7.76
CA SER A 121 -8.30 -7.12 7.37
C SER A 121 -7.38 -8.11 8.10
N LEU A 122 -6.07 -7.80 8.21
CA LEU A 122 -5.13 -8.58 9.03
C LEU A 122 -5.55 -8.59 10.50
N ALA A 123 -5.92 -7.45 11.07
CA ALA A 123 -6.36 -7.35 12.45
C ALA A 123 -7.63 -8.16 12.72
N MET A 124 -8.60 -8.17 11.79
CA MET A 124 -9.79 -9.00 11.87
C MET A 124 -9.45 -10.48 11.79
N LEU A 125 -8.61 -10.89 10.83
CA LEU A 125 -8.13 -12.27 10.70
C LEU A 125 -7.47 -12.76 11.99
N PHE A 126 -6.59 -11.96 12.58
CA PHE A 126 -5.93 -12.31 13.84
C PHE A 126 -6.93 -12.42 15.01
N THR A 127 -7.93 -11.55 15.05
CA THR A 127 -8.98 -11.60 16.08
C THR A 127 -9.83 -12.87 15.99
N GLU A 128 -10.08 -13.36 14.76
CA GLU A 128 -10.83 -14.62 14.55
C GLU A 128 -10.00 -15.87 14.86
N SER A 129 -8.67 -15.80 14.74
CA SER A 129 -7.84 -17.00 14.64
C SER A 129 -6.90 -17.21 15.80
N LEU A 130 -6.56 -16.16 16.57
CA LEU A 130 -5.59 -16.27 17.66
C LEU A 130 -6.26 -16.45 19.01
N SER A 131 -5.55 -17.13 19.92
CA SER A 131 -5.95 -17.18 21.32
C SER A 131 -5.94 -15.77 21.93
N PRO A 132 -6.75 -15.49 22.96
CA PRO A 132 -6.76 -14.19 23.63
C PRO A 132 -5.37 -13.72 24.09
N GLU A 133 -4.54 -14.63 24.59
CA GLU A 133 -3.18 -14.35 25.05
C GLU A 133 -2.26 -13.92 23.89
N SER A 134 -2.29 -14.64 22.78
CA SER A 134 -1.51 -14.32 21.58
C SER A 134 -2.00 -13.03 20.95
N LEU A 135 -3.31 -12.81 20.89
CA LEU A 135 -3.92 -11.60 20.33
C LEU A 135 -3.52 -10.34 21.10
N GLN A 136 -3.51 -10.42 22.45
CA GLN A 136 -3.12 -9.28 23.29
C GLN A 136 -1.70 -8.78 23.01
N LYS A 137 -0.79 -9.70 22.66
CA LYS A 137 0.60 -9.42 22.32
C LYS A 137 0.81 -9.10 20.83
N THR A 138 -0.21 -9.29 20.00
CA THR A 138 -0.14 -9.08 18.53
C THR A 138 -0.33 -7.61 18.17
N LYS A 139 0.45 -7.13 17.21
CA LYS A 139 0.31 -5.79 16.62
C LYS A 139 0.48 -5.83 15.10
N VAL A 140 -0.35 -5.06 14.42
CA VAL A 140 -0.24 -4.77 13.00
C VAL A 140 0.33 -3.37 12.84
N TYR A 141 1.55 -3.27 12.33
CA TYR A 141 2.14 -2.00 11.93
C TYR A 141 1.75 -1.75 10.48
N ALA A 142 1.14 -0.63 10.23
CA ALA A 142 0.65 -0.24 8.91
C ALA A 142 1.32 1.07 8.50
N THR A 143 2.08 1.05 7.42
CA THR A 143 2.88 2.20 7.02
C THR A 143 2.59 2.59 5.58
N ASP A 144 2.61 3.89 5.33
CA ASP A 144 2.48 4.47 4.00
C ASP A 144 3.25 5.78 3.93
N ILE A 145 3.68 6.19 2.75
CA ILE A 145 4.35 7.46 2.53
C ILE A 145 3.37 8.64 2.49
N CYS A 146 2.08 8.38 2.23
CA CYS A 146 1.05 9.40 2.04
C CYS A 146 0.35 9.76 3.36
N PRO A 147 0.60 10.96 3.97
CA PRO A 147 -0.04 11.36 5.22
C PRO A 147 -1.57 11.38 5.13
N GLY A 148 -2.14 11.87 4.02
CA GLY A 148 -3.59 11.93 3.82
C GLY A 148 -4.27 10.55 3.75
N ALA A 149 -3.57 9.53 3.22
CA ALA A 149 -4.04 8.15 3.28
C ALA A 149 -4.04 7.61 4.71
N LEU A 150 -2.97 7.87 5.46
CA LEU A 150 -2.87 7.48 6.87
C LEU A 150 -3.92 8.17 7.75
N ASP A 151 -4.26 9.41 7.48
CA ASP A 151 -5.32 10.12 8.21
C ASP A 151 -6.70 9.50 7.92
N SER A 152 -6.96 9.11 6.68
CA SER A 152 -8.16 8.35 6.32
C SER A 152 -8.18 6.98 7.03
N ALA A 153 -7.05 6.28 7.04
CA ALA A 153 -6.90 5.01 7.75
C ALA A 153 -7.17 5.14 9.26
N ARG A 154 -6.68 6.21 9.91
CA ARG A 154 -6.92 6.47 11.34
C ARG A 154 -8.38 6.80 11.65
N LYS A 155 -9.08 7.52 10.75
CA LYS A 155 -10.53 7.76 10.86
C LYS A 155 -11.31 6.44 10.81
N ALA A 156 -10.82 5.46 10.05
CA ALA A 156 -11.36 4.11 9.93
C ALA A 156 -12.85 4.10 9.50
N VAL A 157 -13.23 4.99 8.58
CA VAL A 157 -14.59 5.12 8.03
C VAL A 157 -14.54 4.76 6.55
N TYR A 158 -15.33 3.78 6.14
CA TYR A 158 -15.29 3.20 4.80
C TYR A 158 -16.67 3.07 4.21
N ARG A 159 -16.80 3.26 2.89
CA ARG A 159 -18.04 3.06 2.14
C ARG A 159 -18.19 1.59 1.74
N ASP A 160 -19.38 1.22 1.28
CA ASP A 160 -19.69 -0.15 0.88
C ASP A 160 -18.78 -0.69 -0.22
N GLU A 161 -18.27 0.17 -1.10
CA GLU A 161 -17.36 -0.22 -2.17
C GLU A 161 -16.05 -0.85 -1.66
N SER A 162 -15.55 -0.41 -0.50
CA SER A 162 -14.38 -1.01 0.14
C SER A 162 -14.68 -2.33 0.86
N LEU A 163 -15.96 -2.64 1.11
CA LEU A 163 -16.41 -3.77 1.94
C LEU A 163 -16.90 -4.97 1.13
N VAL A 164 -16.73 -4.99 -0.17
CA VAL A 164 -17.27 -6.01 -1.09
C VAL A 164 -16.88 -7.45 -0.71
N ASN A 165 -15.71 -7.65 -0.12
CA ASN A 165 -15.22 -8.96 0.32
C ASN A 165 -15.45 -9.21 1.82
N VAL A 166 -16.19 -8.33 2.52
CA VAL A 166 -16.54 -8.50 3.95
C VAL A 166 -17.90 -9.19 4.05
N SER A 167 -17.95 -10.35 4.70
CA SER A 167 -19.22 -11.05 4.90
C SER A 167 -20.18 -10.23 5.79
N PRO A 168 -21.51 -10.39 5.66
CA PRO A 168 -22.47 -9.71 6.52
C PRO A 168 -22.20 -9.91 8.02
N ALA A 169 -21.85 -11.14 8.42
CA ALA A 169 -21.50 -11.46 9.80
C ALA A 169 -20.26 -10.71 10.31
N MET A 170 -19.20 -10.61 9.48
CA MET A 170 -18.01 -9.82 9.82
C MET A 170 -18.33 -8.32 9.86
N LYS A 171 -19.19 -7.84 8.95
CA LYS A 171 -19.60 -6.44 8.92
C LYS A 171 -20.34 -6.07 10.21
N GLU A 172 -21.28 -6.87 10.65
CA GLU A 172 -21.98 -6.69 11.93
C GLU A 172 -21.03 -6.78 13.13
N LYS A 173 -20.12 -7.75 13.11
CA LYS A 173 -19.18 -8.01 14.21
C LYS A 173 -18.15 -6.90 14.39
N TYR A 174 -17.60 -6.33 13.30
CA TYR A 174 -16.43 -5.45 13.33
C TYR A 174 -16.66 -4.01 12.92
N PHE A 175 -17.85 -3.66 12.48
CA PHE A 175 -18.16 -2.29 12.08
C PHE A 175 -19.38 -1.74 12.85
N PHE A 176 -19.42 -0.41 12.95
CA PHE A 176 -20.61 0.35 13.32
C PHE A 176 -21.13 1.10 12.10
N PRO A 177 -22.46 1.23 11.91
CA PRO A 177 -23.03 2.18 10.96
C PRO A 177 -22.54 3.61 11.26
N HIS A 178 -22.17 4.37 10.23
CA HIS A 178 -21.70 5.74 10.35
C HIS A 178 -22.18 6.58 9.16
N GLY A 179 -23.42 7.10 9.25
CA GLY A 179 -24.10 7.74 8.13
C GLY A 179 -24.29 6.75 6.97
N HIS A 180 -23.80 7.13 5.77
CA HIS A 180 -23.79 6.26 4.58
C HIS A 180 -22.48 5.42 4.47
N ALA A 181 -21.80 5.20 5.57
CA ALA A 181 -20.53 4.50 5.65
C ALA A 181 -20.47 3.59 6.88
N HIS A 182 -19.34 2.91 7.08
CA HIS A 182 -19.11 1.98 8.18
C HIS A 182 -17.80 2.32 8.87
N LYS A 183 -17.83 2.41 10.20
CA LYS A 183 -16.65 2.69 11.02
C LYS A 183 -16.15 1.40 11.67
N VAL A 184 -14.88 1.09 11.52
CA VAL A 184 -14.24 -0.06 12.17
C VAL A 184 -14.29 0.10 13.69
N LYS A 185 -14.70 -0.96 14.42
CA LYS A 185 -14.80 -0.99 15.88
C LYS A 185 -13.44 -0.81 16.55
N TYR A 186 -13.46 -0.23 17.75
CA TYR A 186 -12.24 0.06 18.52
C TYR A 186 -11.41 -1.18 18.80
N SER A 187 -12.02 -2.34 19.06
CA SER A 187 -11.33 -3.61 19.30
C SER A 187 -10.35 -3.97 18.18
N ILE A 188 -10.72 -3.73 16.92
CA ILE A 188 -9.87 -3.96 15.75
C ILE A 188 -8.86 -2.82 15.57
N ARG A 189 -9.31 -1.56 15.70
CA ARG A 189 -8.44 -0.38 15.56
C ARG A 189 -7.28 -0.38 16.54
N ASN A 190 -7.48 -0.90 17.76
CA ASN A 190 -6.44 -0.97 18.79
C ASN A 190 -5.32 -1.96 18.49
N LEU A 191 -5.52 -2.89 17.56
CA LEU A 191 -4.48 -3.81 17.08
C LEU A 191 -3.53 -3.16 16.06
N VAL A 192 -3.96 -2.07 15.38
CA VAL A 192 -3.23 -1.44 14.28
C VAL A 192 -2.50 -0.19 14.76
N ARG A 193 -1.28 0.00 14.27
CA ARG A 193 -0.45 1.20 14.49
C ARG A 193 -0.05 1.78 13.14
N PHE A 194 -0.56 2.98 12.83
CA PHE A 194 -0.25 3.68 11.59
C PHE A 194 0.93 4.63 11.74
N GLY A 195 1.88 4.57 10.79
CA GLY A 195 3.06 5.41 10.74
C GLY A 195 3.41 5.85 9.32
N CYS A 196 3.94 7.08 9.18
CA CYS A 196 4.54 7.50 7.92
C CYS A 196 5.86 6.76 7.73
N HIS A 197 6.10 6.23 6.53
CA HIS A 197 7.31 5.48 6.22
C HIS A 197 7.51 5.42 4.70
N ASP A 198 8.69 5.85 4.27
CA ASP A 198 9.15 5.74 2.89
C ASP A 198 9.95 4.45 2.72
N LEU A 199 9.38 3.46 2.03
CA LEU A 199 10.05 2.17 1.78
C LEU A 199 11.36 2.30 1.00
N VAL A 200 11.52 3.38 0.22
CA VAL A 200 12.74 3.63 -0.54
C VAL A 200 13.83 4.24 0.35
N LYS A 201 13.50 5.19 1.21
CA LYS A 201 14.48 5.95 2.01
C LYS A 201 14.70 5.38 3.40
N ASP A 202 13.64 4.96 4.07
CA ASP A 202 13.71 4.60 5.48
C ASP A 202 14.24 3.18 5.71
N TRP A 203 14.70 2.94 6.94
CA TRP A 203 15.07 1.61 7.40
C TRP A 203 13.81 0.76 7.65
N PRO A 204 13.81 -0.52 7.26
CA PRO A 204 12.65 -1.37 7.42
C PRO A 204 12.37 -1.71 8.89
N LEU A 205 11.13 -2.07 9.19
CA LEU A 205 10.78 -2.63 10.50
C LEU A 205 11.50 -3.97 10.69
N ALA A 206 12.06 -4.20 11.87
CA ALA A 206 12.80 -5.42 12.14
C ALA A 206 11.94 -6.50 12.81
N LYS A 207 12.31 -7.77 12.59
CA LYS A 207 11.74 -8.95 13.27
C LYS A 207 10.24 -9.12 13.05
N VAL A 208 9.81 -9.00 11.80
CA VAL A 208 8.41 -9.16 11.37
C VAL A 208 8.08 -10.63 11.17
N ASP A 209 6.94 -11.09 11.66
CA ASP A 209 6.43 -12.46 11.49
C ASP A 209 5.56 -12.59 10.22
N VAL A 210 4.78 -11.55 9.92
CA VAL A 210 3.88 -11.47 8.76
C VAL A 210 4.11 -10.14 8.05
N LEU A 211 4.44 -10.18 6.77
CA LEU A 211 4.71 -9.00 5.94
C LEU A 211 3.77 -9.00 4.74
N PHE A 212 2.93 -8.00 4.63
CA PHE A 212 2.10 -7.70 3.48
C PHE A 212 2.64 -6.45 2.79
N CYS A 213 3.07 -6.60 1.53
CA CYS A 213 3.47 -5.50 0.67
C CYS A 213 2.89 -5.77 -0.72
N ARG A 214 1.66 -5.33 -0.94
CA ARG A 214 0.87 -5.73 -2.09
C ARG A 214 0.49 -4.55 -2.97
N ASN A 215 0.53 -4.77 -4.28
CA ASN A 215 0.14 -3.80 -5.31
C ASN A 215 0.98 -2.51 -5.30
N LEU A 216 2.24 -2.60 -4.87
CA LEU A 216 3.22 -1.52 -4.86
C LEU A 216 4.30 -1.69 -5.94
N PHE A 217 4.89 -2.89 -6.05
CA PHE A 217 6.00 -3.17 -6.99
C PHE A 217 5.62 -2.98 -8.46
N ILE A 218 4.32 -3.03 -8.78
CA ILE A 218 3.82 -2.77 -10.13
C ILE A 218 4.15 -1.36 -10.63
N TYR A 219 4.44 -0.42 -9.72
CA TYR A 219 4.79 0.98 -10.02
C TYR A 219 6.28 1.22 -10.15
N PHE A 220 7.14 0.31 -9.68
CA PHE A 220 8.58 0.45 -9.64
C PHE A 220 9.26 -0.14 -10.88
N ASN A 221 10.38 0.46 -11.32
CA ASN A 221 11.28 -0.19 -12.26
C ASN A 221 12.01 -1.36 -11.57
N LYS A 222 12.70 -2.20 -12.34
CA LYS A 222 13.33 -3.41 -11.80
C LYS A 222 14.41 -3.15 -10.75
N PRO A 223 15.33 -2.18 -10.92
CA PRO A 223 16.33 -1.86 -9.91
C PRO A 223 15.71 -1.47 -8.58
N LEU A 224 14.70 -0.59 -8.58
CA LEU A 224 14.01 -0.16 -7.36
C LEU A 224 13.23 -1.32 -6.71
N GLN A 225 12.62 -2.21 -7.51
CA GLN A 225 12.00 -3.41 -6.97
C GLN A 225 12.98 -4.26 -6.16
N ASP A 226 14.17 -4.49 -6.69
CA ASP A 226 15.20 -5.31 -6.05
C ASP A 226 15.74 -4.64 -4.77
N GLU A 227 15.95 -3.32 -4.79
CA GLU A 227 16.37 -2.54 -3.62
C GLU A 227 15.34 -2.59 -2.48
N VAL A 228 14.08 -2.25 -2.79
CA VAL A 228 13.00 -2.26 -1.79
C VAL A 228 12.77 -3.67 -1.28
N PHE A 229 12.79 -4.67 -2.17
CA PHE A 229 12.62 -6.06 -1.74
C PHE A 229 13.72 -6.52 -0.77
N LYS A 230 14.96 -6.12 -0.98
CA LYS A 230 16.08 -6.40 -0.05
C LYS A 230 15.79 -5.88 1.36
N LYS A 231 15.20 -4.70 1.48
CA LYS A 231 14.78 -4.14 2.77
C LYS A 231 13.65 -4.98 3.41
N LEU A 232 12.62 -5.34 2.61
CA LEU A 232 11.53 -6.19 3.09
C LEU A 232 12.01 -7.58 3.52
N ASP A 233 12.93 -8.17 2.76
CA ASP A 233 13.55 -9.45 3.11
C ASP A 233 14.27 -9.35 4.46
N SER A 234 15.07 -8.32 4.68
CA SER A 234 15.78 -8.10 5.95
C SER A 234 14.85 -7.90 7.16
N ALA A 235 13.65 -7.37 6.93
CA ALA A 235 12.62 -7.17 7.94
C ALA A 235 12.01 -8.48 8.44
N LEU A 236 11.79 -9.41 7.50
CA LEU A 236 11.05 -10.64 7.74
C LEU A 236 11.92 -11.70 8.41
N LYS A 237 11.42 -12.30 9.49
CA LYS A 237 12.08 -13.43 10.17
C LYS A 237 12.14 -14.65 9.26
N LYS A 238 13.14 -15.52 9.47
CA LYS A 238 13.12 -16.89 8.98
C LYS A 238 11.85 -17.60 9.49
N GLY A 239 11.15 -18.29 8.62
CA GLY A 239 9.85 -18.87 8.89
C GLY A 239 8.68 -17.87 8.83
N GLY A 240 8.93 -16.58 8.66
CA GLY A 240 7.87 -15.59 8.49
C GLY A 240 7.14 -15.70 7.15
N VAL A 241 5.99 -15.06 7.05
CA VAL A 241 5.11 -15.10 5.87
C VAL A 241 5.14 -13.75 5.15
N LEU A 242 5.40 -13.79 3.84
CA LEU A 242 5.36 -12.65 2.91
C LEU A 242 4.17 -12.79 1.97
N ALA A 243 3.38 -11.74 1.81
CA ALA A 243 2.36 -11.63 0.79
C ALA A 243 2.67 -10.47 -0.17
N LEU A 244 2.62 -10.75 -1.47
CA LEU A 244 2.70 -9.80 -2.58
C LEU A 244 1.36 -9.76 -3.32
N GLY A 245 1.11 -8.71 -4.11
CA GLY A 245 -0.08 -8.61 -4.95
C GLY A 245 -0.07 -9.64 -6.10
N LYS A 246 -1.23 -9.98 -6.61
CA LYS A 246 -1.42 -11.03 -7.63
C LYS A 246 -0.60 -10.79 -8.92
N ALA A 247 -0.39 -9.53 -9.29
CA ALA A 247 0.39 -9.14 -10.47
C ALA A 247 1.89 -8.95 -10.19
N GLU A 248 2.34 -9.23 -8.96
CA GLU A 248 3.72 -9.02 -8.53
C GLU A 248 4.45 -10.35 -8.43
N VAL A 249 5.75 -10.32 -8.70
CA VAL A 249 6.60 -11.52 -8.72
C VAL A 249 7.73 -11.35 -7.72
N LEU A 250 8.03 -12.42 -6.98
CA LEU A 250 9.20 -12.47 -6.11
C LEU A 250 10.49 -12.24 -6.94
N PRO A 251 11.33 -11.25 -6.59
CA PRO A 251 12.56 -11.00 -7.33
C PRO A 251 13.50 -12.20 -7.33
N GLN A 252 14.09 -12.50 -8.49
CA GLN A 252 14.92 -13.69 -8.72
C GLN A 252 16.04 -13.92 -7.70
N PRO A 253 16.79 -12.91 -7.22
CA PRO A 253 17.86 -13.13 -6.24
C PRO A 253 17.36 -13.73 -4.92
N PHE A 254 16.06 -13.59 -4.63
CA PHE A 254 15.47 -14.05 -3.36
C PHE A 254 14.62 -15.32 -3.50
N SER A 255 14.37 -15.78 -4.72
CA SER A 255 13.44 -16.90 -4.97
C SER A 255 13.80 -18.20 -4.25
N SER A 256 15.10 -18.48 -4.09
CA SER A 256 15.60 -19.67 -3.36
C SER A 256 15.39 -19.62 -1.84
N SER A 257 15.21 -18.43 -1.29
CA SER A 257 14.99 -18.19 0.14
C SER A 257 13.50 -18.21 0.54
N TYR A 258 12.62 -18.52 -0.40
CA TYR A 258 11.18 -18.50 -0.17
C TYR A 258 10.50 -19.73 -0.75
N SER A 259 9.55 -20.28 -0.03
CA SER A 259 8.68 -21.36 -0.51
C SER A 259 7.24 -20.81 -0.64
N ARG A 260 6.64 -20.98 -1.82
CA ARG A 260 5.27 -20.54 -2.09
C ARG A 260 4.28 -21.42 -1.32
N LEU A 261 3.29 -20.81 -0.67
CA LEU A 261 2.35 -21.54 0.19
C LEU A 261 1.21 -22.20 -0.59
N GLY A 262 0.90 -21.71 -1.78
CA GLY A 262 -0.12 -22.33 -2.63
C GLY A 262 -0.37 -21.60 -3.94
N PRO A 263 -1.19 -22.18 -4.83
CA PRO A 263 -1.56 -21.55 -6.09
C PRO A 263 -2.54 -20.38 -5.91
N GLY A 264 -2.66 -19.51 -6.91
CA GLY A 264 -3.67 -18.44 -6.94
C GLY A 264 -3.30 -17.17 -6.15
N ALA A 265 -2.36 -17.24 -5.20
CA ALA A 265 -1.85 -16.08 -4.48
C ALA A 265 -0.32 -16.05 -4.47
N ASN A 266 0.24 -14.86 -4.41
CA ASN A 266 1.69 -14.66 -4.25
C ASN A 266 2.01 -14.52 -2.76
N ILE A 267 1.88 -15.63 -2.05
CA ILE A 267 2.17 -15.74 -0.63
C ILE A 267 3.24 -16.80 -0.39
N TYR A 268 4.20 -16.47 0.44
CA TYR A 268 5.44 -17.21 0.59
C TYR A 268 5.84 -17.34 2.06
N ARG A 269 6.53 -18.44 2.40
CA ARG A 269 7.25 -18.61 3.66
C ARG A 269 8.73 -18.42 3.42
N LYS A 270 9.38 -17.57 4.22
CA LYS A 270 10.85 -17.40 4.20
C LYS A 270 11.51 -18.62 4.78
N THR A 271 12.42 -19.26 4.02
CA THR A 271 13.13 -20.50 4.40
C THR A 271 14.61 -20.27 4.69
N GLY A 272 15.20 -19.24 4.10
CA GLY A 272 16.62 -18.87 4.21
C GLY A 272 16.91 -17.77 5.23
#